data_69c052ea2907163db7672f7a93168c0e
#
_entry.id   69c052ea2907163db7672f7a93168c0e
#
_cell.length_a   1.000
_cell.length_b   1.000
_cell.length_c   1.000
_cell.angle_alpha   90.00
_cell.angle_beta   90.00
_cell.angle_gamma   90.00
#
_symmetry.space_group_name_H-M   'P 1'
#
loop_
_entity.id
_entity.type
_entity.pdbx_description
1 polymer ?
#
loop_
_entity_poly.entity_id
_entity_poly.type
_entity_poly.pdbx_seq_one_letter_code
_entity_poly.pdbx_strand_id
1 'polypeptide(L)'
;MGKALYIAEKPSVAQEFAKALHLTTKRKDGYLEAVREITKAHDVLLIFDEVITGYRLGLSGAQGKFGVTPDITTLGKIVGGGLPVGVFGARREIMEMVSPSGAVYNAGTFNANPLSMAAGIAALCFLHENAELYGKAEASVSRIRESIRGNTDSFVSCGSMFKYFFRETAPKNYREAKESDTAAFRLFWESALGAGVFLPPSQFETNFLSFAHDAAAVDKLCEVYGCL
;
A
#
# COMPACT_ATOMS: atom_id res chain seq x y z
N MET A 1 -21.33 -21.37 -7.06
CA MET A 1 -20.71 -20.02 -7.19
C MET A 1 -19.59 -19.96 -6.16
N GLY A 2 -18.35 -19.82 -6.63
CA GLY A 2 -17.20 -19.66 -5.75
C GLY A 2 -17.31 -18.36 -4.94
N LYS A 3 -16.97 -18.42 -3.66
CA LYS A 3 -16.86 -17.23 -2.80
C LYS A 3 -15.48 -16.60 -3.01
N ALA A 4 -15.39 -15.27 -3.06
CA ALA A 4 -14.14 -14.56 -3.11
C ALA A 4 -13.98 -13.68 -1.86
N LEU A 5 -12.78 -13.68 -1.27
CA LEU A 5 -12.43 -12.80 -0.18
C LEU A 5 -11.50 -11.71 -0.71
N TYR A 6 -11.91 -10.47 -0.55
CA TYR A 6 -11.11 -9.30 -0.90
C TYR A 6 -10.37 -8.81 0.33
N ILE A 7 -9.04 -8.73 0.25
CA ILE A 7 -8.24 -8.00 1.23
C ILE A 7 -7.93 -6.66 0.63
N ALA A 8 -8.62 -5.63 1.12
CA ALA A 8 -8.41 -4.28 0.68
C ALA A 8 -7.36 -3.59 1.55
N GLU A 9 -6.53 -2.80 0.93
CA GLU A 9 -5.51 -1.98 1.57
C GLU A 9 -6.09 -1.01 2.61
N LYS A 10 -7.29 -0.45 2.35
CA LYS A 10 -7.96 0.47 3.28
C LYS A 10 -8.73 -0.31 4.34
N PRO A 11 -8.42 -0.12 5.64
CA PRO A 11 -9.12 -0.80 6.72
C PRO A 11 -10.64 -0.63 6.69
N SER A 12 -11.14 0.53 6.19
CA SER A 12 -12.57 0.79 6.03
C SER A 12 -13.24 -0.16 5.03
N VAL A 13 -12.58 -0.47 3.92
CA VAL A 13 -13.11 -1.39 2.90
C VAL A 13 -13.10 -2.82 3.45
N ALA A 14 -12.02 -3.23 4.13
CA ALA A 14 -11.95 -4.55 4.78
C ALA A 14 -13.05 -4.72 5.85
N GLN A 15 -13.40 -3.66 6.60
CA GLN A 15 -14.48 -3.70 7.58
C GLN A 15 -15.87 -3.82 6.95
N GLU A 16 -16.13 -3.12 5.84
CA GLU A 16 -17.40 -3.24 5.12
C GLU A 16 -17.60 -4.66 4.56
N PHE A 17 -16.53 -5.26 4.01
CA PHE A 17 -16.58 -6.65 3.58
C PHE A 17 -16.77 -7.63 4.74
N ALA A 18 -16.08 -7.41 5.86
CA ALA A 18 -16.26 -8.24 7.05
C ALA A 18 -17.68 -8.16 7.60
N LYS A 19 -18.31 -6.97 7.61
CA LYS A 19 -19.72 -6.81 7.98
C LYS A 19 -20.67 -7.55 7.01
N ALA A 20 -20.45 -7.38 5.72
CA ALA A 20 -21.27 -8.04 4.68
C ALA A 20 -21.16 -9.57 4.74
N LEU A 21 -20.03 -10.10 5.21
CA LEU A 21 -19.79 -11.54 5.34
C LEU A 21 -20.03 -12.07 6.77
N HIS A 22 -20.49 -11.22 7.70
CA HIS A 22 -20.68 -11.57 9.12
C HIS A 22 -19.42 -12.12 9.81
N LEU A 23 -18.23 -11.63 9.41
CA LEU A 23 -16.95 -12.05 9.96
C LEU A 23 -16.46 -11.07 11.02
N THR A 24 -15.87 -11.58 12.09
CA THR A 24 -15.16 -10.77 13.09
C THR A 24 -13.70 -10.62 12.70
N THR A 25 -13.25 -9.37 12.51
CA THR A 25 -11.84 -9.08 12.24
C THR A 25 -11.04 -9.02 13.55
N LYS A 26 -10.01 -9.85 13.68
CA LYS A 26 -8.99 -9.73 14.73
C LYS A 26 -7.64 -9.59 14.06
N ARG A 27 -6.88 -8.53 14.38
CA ARG A 27 -5.50 -8.39 13.95
C ARG A 27 -4.63 -9.26 14.87
N LYS A 28 -3.91 -10.22 14.28
CA LYS A 28 -2.80 -10.96 14.91
C LYS A 28 -1.60 -10.83 14.00
N ASP A 29 -0.39 -10.88 14.55
CA ASP A 29 0.79 -11.21 13.76
C ASP A 29 0.51 -12.56 13.06
N GLY A 30 0.81 -12.64 11.76
CA GLY A 30 0.40 -13.80 10.94
C GLY A 30 -1.04 -13.75 10.41
N TYR A 31 -1.68 -12.57 10.38
CA TYR A 31 -3.06 -12.42 9.92
C TYR A 31 -3.26 -12.87 8.45
N LEU A 32 -2.31 -12.55 7.57
CA LEU A 32 -2.43 -12.89 6.15
C LEU A 32 -2.28 -14.39 5.93
N GLU A 33 -1.39 -15.05 6.66
CA GLU A 33 -1.20 -16.50 6.65
C GLU A 33 -2.47 -17.21 7.14
N ALA A 34 -3.04 -16.77 8.26
CA ALA A 34 -4.28 -17.33 8.78
C ALA A 34 -5.45 -17.16 7.80
N VAL A 35 -5.55 -16.02 7.13
CA VAL A 35 -6.57 -15.79 6.09
C VAL A 35 -6.32 -16.70 4.88
N ARG A 36 -5.05 -16.89 4.45
CA ARG A 36 -4.73 -17.82 3.36
C ARG A 36 -5.12 -19.26 3.70
N GLU A 37 -4.85 -19.71 4.90
CA GLU A 37 -5.24 -21.04 5.37
C GLU A 37 -6.75 -21.23 5.38
N ILE A 38 -7.49 -20.27 5.95
CA ILE A 38 -8.95 -20.32 6.02
C ILE A 38 -9.56 -20.30 4.61
N THR A 39 -9.12 -19.41 3.74
CA THR A 39 -9.65 -19.31 2.37
C THR A 39 -9.40 -20.60 1.60
N LYS A 40 -8.20 -21.20 1.73
CA LYS A 40 -7.86 -22.47 1.11
C LYS A 40 -8.72 -23.63 1.64
N ALA A 41 -8.95 -23.68 2.96
CA ALA A 41 -9.74 -24.73 3.59
C ALA A 41 -11.23 -24.68 3.19
N HIS A 42 -11.73 -23.52 2.79
CA HIS A 42 -13.13 -23.29 2.43
C HIS A 42 -13.36 -23.08 0.93
N ASP A 43 -12.37 -23.35 0.09
CA ASP A 43 -12.42 -23.14 -1.37
C ASP A 43 -12.87 -21.71 -1.75
N VAL A 44 -12.26 -20.72 -1.08
CA VAL A 44 -12.51 -19.29 -1.29
C VAL A 44 -11.28 -18.68 -1.95
N LEU A 45 -11.47 -17.93 -3.05
CA LEU A 45 -10.38 -17.20 -3.69
C LEU A 45 -9.91 -16.03 -2.82
N LEU A 46 -8.62 -15.96 -2.61
CA LEU A 46 -7.95 -14.85 -1.94
C LEU A 46 -7.47 -13.84 -2.98
N ILE A 47 -7.91 -12.60 -2.86
CA ILE A 47 -7.50 -11.51 -3.76
C ILE A 47 -6.68 -10.51 -2.98
N PHE A 48 -5.46 -10.22 -3.43
CA PHE A 48 -4.66 -9.11 -2.93
C PHE A 48 -4.84 -7.90 -3.83
N ASP A 49 -5.36 -6.81 -3.26
CA ASP A 49 -5.30 -5.51 -3.88
C ASP A 49 -3.94 -4.88 -3.60
N GLU A 50 -3.04 -5.06 -4.56
CA GLU A 50 -1.69 -4.49 -4.53
C GLU A 50 -1.55 -3.24 -5.41
N VAL A 51 -2.64 -2.50 -5.61
CA VAL A 51 -2.59 -1.24 -6.39
C VAL A 51 -1.64 -0.20 -5.75
N ILE A 52 -1.44 -0.22 -4.43
CA ILE A 52 -0.44 0.60 -3.74
C ILE A 52 0.82 -0.18 -3.40
N THR A 53 0.70 -1.38 -2.89
CA THR A 53 1.80 -2.18 -2.34
C THR A 53 2.64 -2.89 -3.40
N GLY A 54 2.04 -3.20 -4.55
CA GLY A 54 2.75 -3.81 -5.69
C GLY A 54 3.87 -2.92 -6.20
N TYR A 55 5.06 -3.47 -6.34
CA TYR A 55 6.29 -2.76 -6.71
C TYR A 55 6.66 -1.58 -5.78
N ARG A 56 6.01 -1.45 -4.63
CA ARG A 56 6.35 -0.47 -3.60
C ARG A 56 7.07 -1.10 -2.42
N LEU A 57 6.64 -2.26 -1.98
CA LEU A 57 7.26 -2.99 -0.87
C LEU A 57 8.41 -3.91 -1.32
N GLY A 58 8.78 -3.85 -2.58
CA GLY A 58 9.75 -4.69 -3.26
C GLY A 58 9.19 -5.15 -4.61
N LEU A 59 9.99 -5.84 -5.39
CA LEU A 59 9.59 -6.36 -6.71
C LEU A 59 8.38 -7.30 -6.63
N SER A 60 8.22 -8.01 -5.52
CA SER A 60 7.12 -8.95 -5.27
C SER A 60 5.99 -8.35 -4.42
N GLY A 61 6.00 -7.03 -4.16
CA GLY A 61 4.95 -6.36 -3.40
C GLY A 61 4.72 -6.90 -1.98
N ALA A 62 3.49 -6.82 -1.50
CA ALA A 62 3.10 -7.36 -0.21
C ALA A 62 3.19 -8.89 -0.17
N GLN A 63 2.94 -9.57 -1.28
CA GLN A 63 3.09 -11.03 -1.39
C GLN A 63 4.49 -11.46 -0.97
N GLY A 64 5.52 -10.82 -1.52
CA GLY A 64 6.90 -11.14 -1.18
C GLY A 64 7.27 -10.72 0.23
N LYS A 65 6.83 -9.55 0.69
CA LYS A 65 7.14 -9.05 2.02
C LYS A 65 6.56 -9.91 3.14
N PHE A 66 5.37 -10.46 2.95
CA PHE A 66 4.66 -11.27 3.95
C PHE A 66 4.68 -12.78 3.66
N GLY A 67 5.26 -13.21 2.55
CA GLY A 67 5.36 -14.63 2.20
C GLY A 67 4.02 -15.31 1.89
N VAL A 68 2.99 -14.54 1.52
CA VAL A 68 1.65 -15.06 1.25
C VAL A 68 1.27 -14.83 -0.21
N THR A 69 1.00 -15.92 -0.94
CA THR A 69 0.56 -15.88 -2.33
C THR A 69 -0.96 -15.94 -2.42
N PRO A 70 -1.63 -14.90 -2.96
CA PRO A 70 -3.06 -14.91 -3.22
C PRO A 70 -3.40 -15.72 -4.47
N ASP A 71 -4.68 -15.93 -4.73
CA ASP A 71 -5.17 -16.54 -5.96
C ASP A 71 -5.24 -15.53 -7.12
N ILE A 72 -5.56 -14.27 -6.80
CA ILE A 72 -5.64 -13.15 -7.74
C ILE A 72 -4.90 -11.95 -7.14
N THR A 73 -4.15 -11.24 -7.97
CA THR A 73 -3.50 -9.98 -7.60
C THR A 73 -3.99 -8.87 -8.52
N THR A 74 -4.32 -7.70 -7.96
CA THR A 74 -4.55 -6.49 -8.74
C THR A 74 -3.41 -5.52 -8.57
N LEU A 75 -2.99 -4.87 -9.66
CA LEU A 75 -1.88 -3.92 -9.71
C LEU A 75 -2.30 -2.63 -10.42
N GLY A 76 -1.59 -1.55 -10.15
CA GLY A 76 -1.81 -0.25 -10.79
C GLY A 76 -0.71 0.72 -10.38
N LYS A 77 -0.97 2.03 -10.47
CA LYS A 77 -0.05 3.10 -10.02
C LYS A 77 1.39 2.92 -10.57
N ILE A 78 2.32 2.40 -9.76
CA ILE A 78 3.74 2.21 -10.13
C ILE A 78 3.88 1.41 -11.43
N VAL A 79 3.06 0.37 -11.62
CA VAL A 79 3.09 -0.47 -12.84
C VAL A 79 2.82 0.33 -14.11
N GLY A 80 2.11 1.45 -14.02
CA GLY A 80 1.83 2.35 -15.14
C GLY A 80 2.95 3.35 -15.46
N GLY A 81 4.00 3.44 -14.63
CA GLY A 81 5.07 4.40 -14.85
C GLY A 81 4.59 5.87 -14.88
N GLY A 82 3.54 6.20 -14.13
CA GLY A 82 2.90 7.52 -14.09
C GLY A 82 1.70 7.66 -15.04
N LEU A 83 1.45 6.70 -15.91
CA LEU A 83 0.29 6.67 -16.80
C LEU A 83 -0.81 5.72 -16.29
N PRO A 84 -2.07 5.93 -16.70
CA PRO A 84 -3.18 5.12 -16.22
C PRO A 84 -3.09 3.68 -16.74
N VAL A 85 -3.01 2.73 -15.81
CA VAL A 85 -3.06 1.31 -16.07
C VAL A 85 -3.68 0.58 -14.88
N GLY A 86 -4.47 -0.42 -15.16
CA GLY A 86 -4.91 -1.41 -14.19
C GLY A 86 -4.58 -2.80 -14.70
N VAL A 87 -4.05 -3.63 -13.83
CA VAL A 87 -3.63 -5.00 -14.14
C VAL A 87 -4.25 -5.93 -13.12
N PHE A 88 -4.69 -7.09 -13.54
CA PHE A 88 -4.96 -8.22 -12.66
C PHE A 88 -4.29 -9.47 -13.22
N GLY A 89 -3.91 -10.35 -12.34
CA GLY A 89 -3.26 -11.60 -12.69
C GLY A 89 -3.60 -12.68 -11.70
N ALA A 90 -3.62 -13.91 -12.18
CA ALA A 90 -3.90 -15.10 -11.41
C ALA A 90 -3.20 -16.31 -12.05
N ARG A 91 -3.32 -17.49 -11.40
CA ARG A 91 -2.92 -18.73 -12.04
C ARG A 91 -3.76 -19.00 -13.31
N ARG A 92 -3.21 -19.83 -14.20
CA ARG A 92 -3.74 -20.10 -15.54
C ARG A 92 -5.24 -20.46 -15.54
N GLU A 93 -5.67 -21.35 -14.65
CA GLU A 93 -7.04 -21.86 -14.61
C GLU A 93 -8.07 -20.74 -14.32
N ILE A 94 -7.67 -19.71 -13.57
CA ILE A 94 -8.51 -18.54 -13.32
C ILE A 94 -8.47 -17.60 -14.53
N MET A 95 -7.29 -17.36 -15.10
CA MET A 95 -7.15 -16.45 -16.24
C MET A 95 -7.80 -16.99 -17.52
N GLU A 96 -7.87 -18.28 -17.71
CA GLU A 96 -8.56 -18.91 -18.83
C GLU A 96 -10.09 -18.70 -18.79
N MET A 97 -10.65 -18.26 -17.67
CA MET A 97 -12.05 -17.84 -17.59
C MET A 97 -12.33 -16.49 -18.28
N VAL A 98 -11.27 -15.70 -18.52
CA VAL A 98 -11.38 -14.37 -19.16
C VAL A 98 -11.41 -14.53 -20.68
N SER A 99 -12.28 -13.73 -21.34
CA SER A 99 -12.36 -13.66 -22.80
C SER A 99 -10.98 -13.31 -23.41
N PRO A 100 -10.60 -13.92 -24.57
CA PRO A 100 -11.43 -14.79 -25.45
C PRO A 100 -11.47 -16.27 -25.04
N SER A 101 -10.63 -16.71 -24.08
CA SER A 101 -10.55 -18.11 -23.69
C SER A 101 -11.78 -18.56 -22.91
N GLY A 102 -12.36 -17.69 -22.10
CA GLY A 102 -13.54 -17.97 -21.27
C GLY A 102 -14.66 -16.95 -21.45
N ALA A 103 -15.70 -17.10 -20.63
CA ALA A 103 -16.93 -16.32 -20.72
C ALA A 103 -16.89 -14.97 -19.99
N VAL A 104 -15.86 -14.72 -19.19
CA VAL A 104 -15.74 -13.46 -18.43
C VAL A 104 -15.24 -12.35 -19.34
N TYR A 105 -16.17 -11.49 -19.76
CA TYR A 105 -15.84 -10.35 -20.62
C TYR A 105 -15.15 -9.24 -19.82
N ASN A 106 -13.99 -8.82 -20.30
CA ASN A 106 -13.24 -7.68 -19.75
C ASN A 106 -12.76 -6.82 -20.92
N ALA A 107 -13.34 -5.61 -21.03
CA ALA A 107 -12.97 -4.66 -22.06
C ALA A 107 -12.87 -3.24 -21.47
N GLY A 108 -12.10 -2.41 -22.13
CA GLY A 108 -11.96 -0.99 -21.84
C GLY A 108 -11.24 -0.29 -22.98
N THR A 109 -11.70 0.89 -23.35
CA THR A 109 -11.17 1.66 -24.49
C THR A 109 -9.68 1.93 -24.38
N PHE A 110 -9.18 2.10 -23.13
CA PHE A 110 -7.77 2.37 -22.86
C PHE A 110 -6.95 1.11 -22.53
N ASN A 111 -7.54 -0.08 -22.57
CA ASN A 111 -6.81 -1.31 -22.31
C ASN A 111 -5.66 -1.45 -23.30
N ALA A 112 -4.49 -1.83 -22.78
CA ALA A 112 -3.24 -1.98 -23.54
C ALA A 112 -2.85 -0.73 -24.33
N ASN A 113 -3.17 0.48 -23.84
CA ASN A 113 -2.72 1.73 -24.48
C ASN A 113 -1.21 1.72 -24.65
N PRO A 114 -0.67 1.95 -25.85
CA PRO A 114 0.77 1.82 -26.15
C PRO A 114 1.65 2.71 -25.27
N LEU A 115 1.22 3.93 -24.95
CA LEU A 115 1.97 4.85 -24.09
C LEU A 115 2.05 4.33 -22.65
N SER A 116 0.92 3.86 -22.10
CA SER A 116 0.90 3.27 -20.75
C SER A 116 1.73 1.98 -20.69
N MET A 117 1.71 1.17 -21.76
CA MET A 117 2.53 -0.04 -21.82
C MET A 117 4.02 0.30 -21.89
N ALA A 118 4.42 1.25 -22.71
CA ALA A 118 5.81 1.68 -22.83
C ALA A 118 6.34 2.28 -21.51
N ALA A 119 5.56 3.16 -20.88
CA ALA A 119 5.92 3.75 -19.58
C ALA A 119 6.00 2.70 -18.48
N GLY A 120 5.04 1.76 -18.44
CA GLY A 120 5.05 0.65 -17.49
C GLY A 120 6.26 -0.26 -17.65
N ILE A 121 6.60 -0.65 -18.88
CA ILE A 121 7.79 -1.44 -19.17
C ILE A 121 9.05 -0.72 -18.68
N ALA A 122 9.21 0.56 -19.02
CA ALA A 122 10.36 1.36 -18.59
C ALA A 122 10.48 1.43 -17.05
N ALA A 123 9.35 1.65 -16.36
CA ALA A 123 9.32 1.69 -14.91
C ALA A 123 9.68 0.35 -14.28
N LEU A 124 9.14 -0.76 -14.79
CA LEU A 124 9.42 -2.09 -14.27
C LEU A 124 10.87 -2.52 -14.54
N CYS A 125 11.42 -2.24 -15.72
CA CYS A 125 12.84 -2.47 -16.01
C CYS A 125 13.73 -1.70 -15.03
N PHE A 126 13.46 -0.39 -14.84
CA PHE A 126 14.19 0.42 -13.88
C PHE A 126 14.17 -0.17 -12.46
N LEU A 127 13.01 -0.61 -12.00
CA LEU A 127 12.88 -1.19 -10.66
C LEU A 127 13.64 -2.52 -10.51
N HIS A 128 13.64 -3.35 -11.55
CA HIS A 128 14.40 -4.60 -11.57
C HIS A 128 15.92 -4.37 -11.57
N GLU A 129 16.38 -3.38 -12.31
CA GLU A 129 17.80 -3.02 -12.41
C GLU A 129 18.32 -2.31 -11.15
N ASN A 130 17.42 -1.72 -10.33
CA ASN A 130 17.77 -0.90 -9.18
C ASN A 130 17.06 -1.39 -7.89
N ALA A 131 16.97 -2.68 -7.69
CA ALA A 131 16.23 -3.27 -6.56
C ALA A 131 16.79 -2.87 -5.18
N GLU A 132 18.06 -2.47 -5.10
CA GLU A 132 18.69 -1.97 -3.87
C GLU A 132 18.06 -0.64 -3.37
N LEU A 133 17.38 0.11 -4.25
CA LEU A 133 16.71 1.36 -3.88
C LEU A 133 15.56 1.15 -2.88
N TYR A 134 14.96 -0.04 -2.84
CA TYR A 134 13.95 -0.36 -1.82
C TYR A 134 14.54 -0.28 -0.41
N GLY A 135 15.72 -0.85 -0.20
CA GLY A 135 16.43 -0.75 1.09
C GLY A 135 16.82 0.68 1.45
N LYS A 136 17.25 1.49 0.47
CA LYS A 136 17.57 2.90 0.67
C LYS A 136 16.32 3.71 1.09
N ALA A 137 15.18 3.47 0.45
CA ALA A 137 13.93 4.14 0.80
C ALA A 137 13.43 3.74 2.20
N GLU A 138 13.53 2.48 2.60
CA GLU A 138 13.19 2.00 3.94
C GLU A 138 14.12 2.61 5.01
N ALA A 139 15.42 2.69 4.73
CA ALA A 139 16.40 3.37 5.59
C ALA A 139 16.08 4.87 5.75
N SER A 140 15.65 5.54 4.69
CA SER A 140 15.22 6.94 4.75
C SER A 140 13.99 7.13 5.65
N VAL A 141 13.03 6.22 5.60
CA VAL A 141 11.86 6.24 6.52
C VAL A 141 12.31 6.02 7.97
N SER A 142 13.27 5.13 8.21
CA SER A 142 13.85 4.92 9.55
C SER A 142 14.51 6.18 10.09
N ARG A 143 15.28 6.90 9.26
CA ARG A 143 15.87 8.20 9.63
C ARG A 143 14.82 9.24 10.01
N ILE A 144 13.70 9.31 9.28
CA ILE A 144 12.59 10.22 9.62
C ILE A 144 12.02 9.85 11.00
N ARG A 145 11.81 8.56 11.27
CA ARG A 145 11.34 8.10 12.58
C ARG A 145 12.31 8.49 13.70
N GLU A 146 13.60 8.26 13.49
CA GLU A 146 14.67 8.58 14.46
C GLU A 146 14.82 10.07 14.73
N SER A 147 14.39 10.94 13.81
CA SER A 147 14.42 12.39 13.99
C SER A 147 13.34 12.90 14.94
N ILE A 148 12.27 12.14 15.18
CA ILE A 148 11.18 12.50 16.09
C ILE A 148 11.71 12.54 17.52
N ARG A 149 11.56 13.70 18.17
CA ARG A 149 12.05 13.92 19.55
C ARG A 149 11.04 13.49 20.62
N GLY A 150 9.78 13.44 20.25
CA GLY A 150 8.69 13.06 21.14
C GLY A 150 8.32 11.58 21.02
N ASN A 151 7.03 11.32 20.90
CA ASN A 151 6.47 9.97 20.92
C ASN A 151 6.61 9.27 19.55
N THR A 152 7.48 8.27 19.47
CA THR A 152 7.67 7.44 18.26
C THR A 152 6.72 6.24 18.19
N ASP A 153 5.96 5.93 19.25
CA ASP A 153 5.05 4.78 19.29
C ASP A 153 3.82 4.96 18.39
N SER A 154 3.57 6.21 17.97
CA SER A 154 2.54 6.57 16.99
C SER A 154 3.01 6.57 15.54
N PHE A 155 4.30 6.32 15.29
CA PHE A 155 4.85 6.25 13.94
C PHE A 155 4.75 4.83 13.41
N VAL A 156 4.07 4.67 12.29
CA VAL A 156 3.90 3.39 11.59
C VAL A 156 4.60 3.45 10.24
N SER A 157 5.33 2.41 9.89
CA SER A 157 5.97 2.32 8.57
C SER A 157 5.95 0.90 8.01
N CYS A 158 6.03 0.82 6.68
CA CYS A 158 6.19 -0.42 5.95
C CYS A 158 6.90 -0.12 4.62
N GLY A 159 8.17 -0.50 4.48
CA GLY A 159 9.02 -0.10 3.36
C GLY A 159 9.11 1.42 3.24
N SER A 160 8.80 1.96 2.07
CA SER A 160 8.80 3.40 1.79
C SER A 160 7.53 4.14 2.22
N MET A 161 6.59 3.46 2.84
CA MET A 161 5.34 4.03 3.35
C MET A 161 5.46 4.32 4.83
N PHE A 162 4.92 5.46 5.26
CA PHE A 162 4.91 5.80 6.69
C PHE A 162 3.76 6.74 7.03
N LYS A 163 3.41 6.77 8.32
CA LYS A 163 2.44 7.70 8.89
C LYS A 163 2.73 7.95 10.36
N TYR A 164 2.62 9.20 10.78
CA TYR A 164 2.54 9.60 12.18
C TYR A 164 1.09 9.87 12.55
N PHE A 165 0.62 9.27 13.64
CA PHE A 165 -0.71 9.51 14.19
C PHE A 165 -0.60 10.37 15.46
N PHE A 166 -1.37 11.45 15.54
CA PHE A 166 -1.39 12.35 16.70
C PHE A 166 -2.20 11.73 17.85
N ARG A 167 -1.60 10.73 18.49
CA ARG A 167 -2.12 9.96 19.61
C ARG A 167 -0.98 9.26 20.36
N GLU A 168 -1.25 8.65 21.51
CA GLU A 168 -0.22 8.00 22.33
C GLU A 168 0.44 6.78 21.68
N THR A 169 -0.33 5.97 20.96
CA THR A 169 0.16 4.73 20.31
C THR A 169 -0.40 4.58 18.92
N ALA A 170 0.28 3.82 18.05
CA ALA A 170 -0.20 3.51 16.73
C ALA A 170 -1.59 2.86 16.74
N PRO A 171 -2.52 3.30 15.89
CA PRO A 171 -3.85 2.72 15.83
C PRO A 171 -3.82 1.29 15.28
N LYS A 172 -4.57 0.40 15.89
CA LYS A 172 -4.70 -1.00 15.45
C LYS A 172 -5.82 -1.22 14.43
N ASN A 173 -6.68 -0.22 14.26
CA ASN A 173 -7.84 -0.29 13.36
C ASN A 173 -8.33 1.13 13.02
N TYR A 174 -9.28 1.22 12.07
CA TYR A 174 -9.82 2.50 11.62
C TYR A 174 -10.55 3.29 12.73
N ARG A 175 -11.22 2.61 13.67
CA ARG A 175 -11.91 3.29 14.78
C ARG A 175 -10.90 4.04 15.63
N GLU A 176 -9.82 3.38 16.02
CA GLU A 176 -8.74 3.99 16.77
C GLU A 176 -8.03 5.11 15.99
N ALA A 177 -7.85 4.95 14.67
CA ALA A 177 -7.27 5.99 13.82
C ALA A 177 -8.13 7.26 13.80
N LYS A 178 -9.46 7.13 13.86
CA LYS A 178 -10.41 8.26 13.94
C LYS A 178 -10.32 9.04 15.25
N GLU A 179 -9.80 8.44 16.31
CA GLU A 179 -9.61 9.07 17.63
C GLU A 179 -8.33 9.91 17.72
N SER A 180 -7.52 9.95 16.65
CA SER A 180 -6.33 10.79 16.58
C SER A 180 -6.70 12.27 16.59
N ASP A 181 -5.86 13.11 17.20
CA ASP A 181 -6.06 14.54 17.29
C ASP A 181 -5.93 15.22 15.91
N THR A 182 -7.07 15.59 15.36
CA THR A 182 -7.15 16.26 14.04
C THR A 182 -6.65 17.70 14.09
N ALA A 183 -6.74 18.37 15.22
CA ALA A 183 -6.28 19.75 15.38
C ALA A 183 -4.74 19.77 15.42
N ALA A 184 -4.11 18.87 16.18
CA ALA A 184 -2.67 18.71 16.21
C ALA A 184 -2.12 18.31 14.83
N PHE A 185 -2.79 17.39 14.12
CA PHE A 185 -2.43 17.04 12.74
C PHE A 185 -2.47 18.27 11.82
N ARG A 186 -3.51 19.09 11.93
CA ARG A 186 -3.66 20.30 11.08
C ARG A 186 -2.53 21.28 11.33
N LEU A 187 -2.19 21.59 12.58
CA LEU A 187 -1.11 22.49 12.94
C LEU A 187 0.24 21.99 12.40
N PHE A 188 0.51 20.69 12.55
CA PHE A 188 1.71 20.06 11.98
C PHE A 188 1.74 20.16 10.46
N TRP A 189 0.62 19.88 9.79
CA TRP A 189 0.52 19.96 8.34
C TRP A 189 0.77 21.37 7.82
N GLU A 190 0.16 22.38 8.46
CA GLU A 190 0.36 23.81 8.12
C GLU A 190 1.84 24.22 8.33
N SER A 191 2.46 23.77 9.42
CA SER A 191 3.88 24.00 9.69
C SER A 191 4.79 23.33 8.65
N ALA A 192 4.52 22.08 8.31
CA ALA A 192 5.24 21.33 7.28
C ALA A 192 5.17 22.05 5.92
N LEU A 193 3.96 22.50 5.54
CA LEU A 193 3.74 23.26 4.31
C LEU A 193 4.51 24.57 4.32
N GLY A 194 4.50 25.32 5.43
CA GLY A 194 5.27 26.54 5.63
C GLY A 194 6.78 26.32 5.54
N ALA A 195 7.26 25.14 5.92
CA ALA A 195 8.65 24.70 5.77
C ALA A 195 8.98 24.17 4.36
N GLY A 196 8.04 24.17 3.42
CA GLY A 196 8.22 23.70 2.05
C GLY A 196 8.04 22.18 1.87
N VAL A 197 7.44 21.50 2.84
CA VAL A 197 7.13 20.07 2.77
C VAL A 197 5.62 19.88 2.58
N PHE A 198 5.22 19.40 1.41
CA PHE A 198 3.83 19.09 1.12
C PHE A 198 3.50 17.64 1.53
N LEU A 199 2.70 17.51 2.58
CA LEU A 199 2.17 16.24 3.05
C LEU A 199 0.70 16.06 2.60
N PRO A 200 0.17 14.84 2.52
CA PRO A 200 -1.26 14.65 2.27
C PRO A 200 -2.12 15.42 3.29
N PRO A 201 -3.16 16.14 2.85
CA PRO A 201 -3.94 17.02 3.73
C PRO A 201 -4.92 16.27 4.65
N SER A 202 -4.89 14.94 4.65
CA SER A 202 -5.70 14.08 5.49
C SER A 202 -4.83 13.25 6.42
N GLN A 203 -5.19 13.21 7.71
CA GLN A 203 -4.52 12.33 8.67
C GLN A 203 -4.70 10.84 8.38
N PHE A 204 -5.62 10.47 7.48
CA PHE A 204 -5.88 9.08 7.10
C PHE A 204 -5.09 8.64 5.86
N GLU A 205 -4.45 9.58 5.17
CA GLU A 205 -3.63 9.26 4.00
C GLU A 205 -2.19 8.92 4.42
N THR A 206 -1.64 7.90 3.78
CA THR A 206 -0.25 7.45 3.99
C THR A 206 0.73 8.38 3.28
N ASN A 207 1.86 8.65 3.90
CA ASN A 207 2.99 9.31 3.27
C ASN A 207 3.83 8.28 2.49
N PHE A 208 4.39 8.69 1.37
CA PHE A 208 5.19 7.83 0.50
C PHE A 208 6.52 8.50 0.19
N LEU A 209 7.63 7.79 0.38
CA LEU A 209 8.89 8.13 -0.27
C LEU A 209 8.97 7.43 -1.63
N SER A 210 9.53 8.14 -2.59
CA SER A 210 9.95 7.57 -3.88
C SER A 210 11.47 7.54 -3.95
N PHE A 211 12.01 6.85 -4.95
CA PHE A 211 13.45 6.81 -5.20
C PHE A 211 14.02 8.16 -5.70
N ALA A 212 13.14 9.12 -6.05
CA ALA A 212 13.51 10.47 -6.41
C ALA A 212 13.75 11.40 -5.20
N HIS A 213 13.39 10.98 -3.98
CA HIS A 213 13.73 11.75 -2.79
C HIS A 213 15.22 11.55 -2.47
N ASP A 214 16.00 12.57 -2.77
CA ASP A 214 17.43 12.61 -2.47
C ASP A 214 17.71 12.87 -0.98
N ALA A 215 18.99 12.93 -0.62
CA ALA A 215 19.40 13.17 0.76
C ALA A 215 18.85 14.50 1.30
N ALA A 216 18.84 15.56 0.50
CA ALA A 216 18.36 16.88 0.91
C ALA A 216 16.84 16.86 1.20
N ALA A 217 16.04 16.16 0.38
CA ALA A 217 14.63 15.99 0.61
C ALA A 217 14.36 15.19 1.90
N VAL A 218 15.13 14.11 2.15
CA VAL A 218 15.03 13.32 3.38
C VAL A 218 15.46 14.12 4.60
N ASP A 219 16.54 14.89 4.52
CA ASP A 219 17.00 15.77 5.60
C ASP A 219 15.93 16.81 5.95
N LYS A 220 15.28 17.38 4.95
CA LYS A 220 14.17 18.30 5.15
C LYS A 220 12.96 17.66 5.85
N LEU A 221 12.65 16.43 5.50
CA LEU A 221 11.63 15.66 6.23
C LEU A 221 12.04 15.40 7.67
N CYS A 222 13.31 15.06 7.93
CA CYS A 222 13.83 14.87 9.28
C CYS A 222 13.73 16.17 10.12
N GLU A 223 14.02 17.34 9.54
CA GLU A 223 13.83 18.63 10.21
C GLU A 223 12.37 18.84 10.63
N VAL A 224 11.43 18.61 9.71
CA VAL A 224 9.99 18.80 9.95
C VAL A 224 9.47 17.82 11.00
N TYR A 225 9.79 16.54 10.88
CA TYR A 225 9.38 15.52 11.84
C TYR A 225 10.11 15.62 13.18
N GLY A 226 11.29 16.20 13.20
CA GLY A 226 12.06 16.50 14.41
C GLY A 226 11.42 17.58 15.31
N CYS A 227 10.38 18.25 14.83
CA CYS A 227 9.58 19.18 15.64
C CYS A 227 8.44 18.45 16.42
N LEU A 228 8.21 17.15 16.16
CA LEU A 228 7.30 16.30 16.91
C LEU A 228 8.04 15.65 18.07
#